data_55c0ef5534a30018c0e68fa71ff6a759
#
_entry.id   55c0ef5534a30018c0e68fa71ff6a759
#
_cell.length_a   1.000
_cell.length_b   1.000
_cell.length_c   1.000
_cell.angle_alpha   90.00
_cell.angle_beta   90.00
_cell.angle_gamma   90.00
#
_symmetry.space_group_name_H-M   'P 1'
#
loop_
_entity.id
_entity.type
_entity.pdbx_description
1 polymer ?
#
loop_
_entity_poly.entity_id
_entity_poly.type
_entity_poly.pdbx_seq_one_letter_code
_entity_poly.pdbx_strand_id
1 'polypeptide(L)'
;METWKAVLLLAAGLLCGAWRWRSREKRRYRRSVYRAETGKQYKKVEENRGMDGEYRTSLELEKRIRGRRYFVFNAYIPCRSGGSTETDIVMIHEKGIFVIENKNYCGQVRGRANREYWEHILPGKRRTFYNPIYQNQGHVRHLRRLLGEHGYHLPMVSVIVFNDGVKRLRVKMAGSDAILCRSRRAASKINRRLRRMEQVLDEAEMEEVYGILKAQTRPFWWVRYGQRKRAEKLQKKAGKI
;
A
#
# COMPACT_ATOMS: atom_id res chain seq x y z
N MET A 1 26.11 -46.26 0.26
CA MET A 1 26.73 -45.34 -0.72
C MET A 1 25.72 -44.59 -1.60
N GLU A 2 24.44 -44.97 -1.63
CA GLU A 2 23.40 -44.39 -2.51
C GLU A 2 22.58 -43.22 -1.86
N THR A 3 22.43 -43.20 -0.53
CA THR A 3 21.59 -42.22 0.17
C THR A 3 22.07 -40.77 0.02
N TRP A 4 23.39 -40.53 0.00
CA TRP A 4 23.96 -39.19 -0.14
C TRP A 4 23.77 -38.62 -1.57
N LYS A 5 23.76 -39.48 -2.60
CA LYS A 5 23.49 -39.08 -4.00
C LYS A 5 22.06 -38.59 -4.14
N ALA A 6 21.09 -39.30 -3.52
CA ALA A 6 19.71 -38.87 -3.49
C ALA A 6 19.53 -37.51 -2.77
N VAL A 7 20.22 -37.31 -1.64
CA VAL A 7 20.19 -36.02 -0.92
C VAL A 7 20.77 -34.89 -1.76
N LEU A 8 21.87 -35.12 -2.47
CA LEU A 8 22.46 -34.11 -3.37
C LEU A 8 21.53 -33.75 -4.54
N LEU A 9 20.88 -34.75 -5.15
CA LEU A 9 19.91 -34.50 -6.23
C LEU A 9 18.70 -33.71 -5.76
N LEU A 10 18.17 -34.03 -4.57
CA LEU A 10 17.09 -33.25 -3.96
C LEU A 10 17.52 -31.81 -3.66
N ALA A 11 18.71 -31.62 -3.08
CA ALA A 11 19.24 -30.28 -2.80
C ALA A 11 19.45 -29.48 -4.09
N ALA A 12 20.01 -30.08 -5.14
CA ALA A 12 20.18 -29.45 -6.44
C ALA A 12 18.83 -29.08 -7.08
N GLY A 13 17.83 -29.95 -6.99
CA GLY A 13 16.46 -29.68 -7.44
C GLY A 13 15.81 -28.51 -6.71
N LEU A 14 15.95 -28.43 -5.38
CA LEU A 14 15.47 -27.33 -4.58
C LEU A 14 16.16 -26.01 -4.93
N LEU A 15 17.48 -26.00 -5.09
CA LEU A 15 18.26 -24.82 -5.49
C LEU A 15 17.88 -24.34 -6.89
N CYS A 16 17.74 -25.26 -7.85
CA CYS A 16 17.27 -24.94 -9.21
C CYS A 16 15.85 -24.38 -9.19
N GLY A 17 14.95 -24.97 -8.41
CA GLY A 17 13.58 -24.48 -8.21
C GLY A 17 13.54 -23.06 -7.62
N ALA A 18 14.31 -22.81 -6.58
CA ALA A 18 14.43 -21.50 -5.93
C ALA A 18 15.03 -20.46 -6.88
N TRP A 19 16.07 -20.81 -7.65
CA TRP A 19 16.66 -19.93 -8.66
C TRP A 19 15.66 -19.60 -9.79
N ARG A 20 14.93 -20.59 -10.30
CA ARG A 20 13.87 -20.37 -11.32
C ARG A 20 12.75 -19.48 -10.80
N TRP A 21 12.30 -19.73 -9.57
CA TRP A 21 11.28 -18.90 -8.92
C TRP A 21 11.74 -17.46 -8.78
N ARG A 22 12.94 -17.23 -8.22
CA ARG A 22 13.53 -15.89 -8.06
C ARG A 22 13.72 -15.16 -9.39
N SER A 23 14.15 -15.88 -10.42
CA SER A 23 14.32 -15.34 -11.77
C SER A 23 12.98 -14.93 -12.41
N ARG A 24 11.91 -15.71 -12.17
CA ARG A 24 10.54 -15.36 -12.61
C ARG A 24 10.03 -14.12 -11.88
N GLU A 25 10.22 -14.05 -10.58
CA GLU A 25 9.78 -12.91 -9.75
C GLU A 25 10.53 -11.62 -10.15
N LYS A 26 11.83 -11.69 -10.38
CA LYS A 26 12.63 -10.57 -10.88
C LYS A 26 12.17 -10.09 -12.28
N ARG A 27 11.79 -11.01 -13.17
CA ARG A 27 11.22 -10.65 -14.49
C ARG A 27 9.85 -9.98 -14.34
N ARG A 28 9.00 -10.51 -13.47
CA ARG A 28 7.68 -9.93 -13.15
C ARG A 28 7.81 -8.52 -12.59
N TYR A 29 8.73 -8.34 -11.64
CA TYR A 29 9.05 -7.03 -11.07
C TYR A 29 9.45 -6.01 -12.15
N ARG A 30 10.36 -6.38 -13.05
CA ARG A 30 10.83 -5.49 -14.13
C ARG A 30 9.72 -4.98 -15.05
N ARG A 31 8.64 -5.74 -15.20
CA ARG A 31 7.48 -5.42 -16.04
C ARG A 31 6.33 -4.76 -15.28
N SER A 32 6.44 -4.61 -13.97
CA SER A 32 5.36 -4.05 -13.14
C SER A 32 5.31 -2.53 -13.22
N VAL A 33 4.11 -1.99 -13.09
CA VAL A 33 3.88 -0.54 -12.92
C VAL A 33 4.66 -0.01 -11.72
N TYR A 34 4.76 -0.78 -10.61
CA TYR A 34 5.54 -0.38 -9.44
C TYR A 34 7.00 -0.08 -9.79
N ARG A 35 7.66 -0.90 -10.63
CA ARG A 35 9.03 -0.66 -11.07
C ARG A 35 9.12 0.56 -12.00
N ALA A 36 8.20 0.70 -12.94
CA ALA A 36 8.15 1.84 -13.86
C ALA A 36 7.99 3.16 -13.11
N GLU A 37 7.07 3.19 -12.14
CA GLU A 37 6.73 4.40 -11.38
C GLU A 37 7.79 4.80 -10.34
N THR A 38 8.36 3.83 -9.62
CA THR A 38 9.25 4.11 -8.48
C THR A 38 10.74 4.14 -8.85
N GLY A 39 11.13 3.54 -9.96
CA GLY A 39 12.53 3.40 -10.36
C GLY A 39 13.37 2.49 -9.44
N LYS A 40 12.78 1.92 -8.36
CA LYS A 40 13.51 1.17 -7.33
C LYS A 40 14.11 -0.12 -7.91
N GLN A 41 15.25 -0.55 -7.37
CA GLN A 41 15.86 -1.83 -7.73
C GLN A 41 15.15 -2.98 -7.02
N TYR A 42 15.01 -4.16 -7.68
CA TYR A 42 14.35 -5.35 -7.12
C TYR A 42 14.91 -5.77 -5.76
N LYS A 43 16.24 -5.81 -5.61
CA LYS A 43 16.90 -6.17 -4.36
C LYS A 43 16.46 -5.28 -3.19
N LYS A 44 16.41 -3.96 -3.40
CA LYS A 44 15.97 -2.98 -2.38
C LYS A 44 14.52 -3.20 -1.97
N VAL A 45 13.65 -3.57 -2.92
CA VAL A 45 12.23 -3.84 -2.64
C VAL A 45 12.07 -5.16 -1.91
N GLU A 46 12.77 -6.23 -2.33
CA GLU A 46 12.76 -7.55 -1.70
C GLU A 46 13.22 -7.51 -0.23
N GLU A 47 14.24 -6.71 0.09
CA GLU A 47 14.80 -6.55 1.43
C GLU A 47 13.96 -5.64 2.35
N ASN A 48 13.12 -4.79 1.79
CA ASN A 48 12.31 -3.85 2.56
C ASN A 48 10.84 -4.30 2.63
N ARG A 49 10.39 -4.68 3.82
CA ARG A 49 9.03 -5.19 4.04
C ARG A 49 7.92 -4.23 3.59
N GLY A 50 8.08 -2.93 3.79
CA GLY A 50 7.10 -1.93 3.35
C GLY A 50 6.98 -1.93 1.83
N MET A 51 8.13 -1.77 1.14
CA MET A 51 8.19 -1.75 -0.32
C MET A 51 7.73 -3.06 -0.96
N ASP A 52 8.06 -4.23 -0.37
CA ASP A 52 7.56 -5.53 -0.85
C ASP A 52 6.04 -5.62 -0.72
N GLY A 53 5.48 -5.12 0.38
CA GLY A 53 4.03 -5.07 0.58
C GLY A 53 3.32 -4.18 -0.45
N GLU A 54 3.84 -2.98 -0.72
CA GLU A 54 3.34 -2.06 -1.75
C GLU A 54 3.39 -2.72 -3.15
N TYR A 55 4.54 -3.30 -3.50
CA TYR A 55 4.74 -4.02 -4.77
C TYR A 55 3.74 -5.17 -4.95
N ARG A 56 3.57 -6.03 -3.94
CA ARG A 56 2.61 -7.15 -4.00
C ARG A 56 1.16 -6.66 -4.13
N THR A 57 0.82 -5.61 -3.40
CA THR A 57 -0.51 -4.98 -3.50
C THR A 57 -0.72 -4.40 -4.89
N SER A 58 0.27 -3.66 -5.43
CA SER A 58 0.17 -3.10 -6.78
C SER A 58 -0.02 -4.15 -7.87
N LEU A 59 0.67 -5.30 -7.78
CA LEU A 59 0.49 -6.41 -8.72
C LEU A 59 -0.95 -6.96 -8.75
N GLU A 60 -1.58 -7.10 -7.57
CA GLU A 60 -2.97 -7.56 -7.49
C GLU A 60 -3.94 -6.53 -8.10
N LEU A 61 -3.69 -5.25 -7.88
CA LEU A 61 -4.49 -4.17 -8.44
C LEU A 61 -4.26 -4.03 -9.96
N GLU A 62 -3.02 -4.01 -10.41
CA GLU A 62 -2.66 -3.93 -11.83
C GLU A 62 -3.32 -5.03 -12.65
N LYS A 63 -3.29 -6.26 -12.14
CA LYS A 63 -3.82 -7.43 -12.84
C LYS A 63 -5.33 -7.52 -12.85
N ARG A 64 -6.03 -7.03 -11.81
CA ARG A 64 -7.43 -7.40 -11.56
C ARG A 64 -8.41 -6.24 -11.47
N ILE A 65 -7.96 -5.00 -11.37
CA ILE A 65 -8.85 -3.85 -11.43
C ILE A 65 -9.33 -3.68 -12.87
N ARG A 66 -10.61 -3.40 -13.04
CA ARG A 66 -11.26 -3.13 -14.33
C ARG A 66 -11.31 -1.63 -14.58
N GLY A 67 -11.32 -1.21 -15.82
CA GLY A 67 -11.34 0.19 -16.23
C GLY A 67 -9.95 0.84 -16.32
N ARG A 68 -9.93 2.08 -16.83
CA ARG A 68 -8.71 2.86 -16.96
C ARG A 68 -8.21 3.31 -15.60
N ARG A 69 -6.90 3.25 -15.38
CA ARG A 69 -6.29 3.62 -14.10
C ARG A 69 -4.82 3.98 -14.24
N TYR A 70 -4.38 4.90 -13.40
CA TYR A 70 -2.97 5.22 -13.15
C TYR A 70 -2.62 4.94 -11.69
N PHE A 71 -1.34 4.73 -11.41
CA PHE A 71 -0.83 4.53 -10.06
C PHE A 71 0.26 5.54 -9.74
N VAL A 72 0.20 6.11 -8.55
CA VAL A 72 1.26 6.94 -7.99
C VAL A 72 1.67 6.32 -6.66
N PHE A 73 2.97 6.10 -6.47
CA PHE A 73 3.54 5.48 -5.28
C PHE A 73 4.37 6.47 -4.48
N ASN A 74 4.28 6.35 -3.14
CA ASN A 74 5.06 7.15 -2.21
C ASN A 74 4.93 8.67 -2.48
N ALA A 75 3.69 9.14 -2.64
CA ALA A 75 3.39 10.55 -2.84
C ALA A 75 3.46 11.32 -1.51
N TYR A 76 4.20 12.42 -1.49
CA TYR A 76 4.41 13.29 -0.34
C TYR A 76 3.47 14.48 -0.41
N ILE A 77 2.27 14.31 0.08
CA ILE A 77 1.20 15.31 -0.01
C ILE A 77 1.42 16.43 1.04
N PRO A 78 1.45 17.72 0.65
CA PRO A 78 1.64 18.82 1.58
C PRO A 78 0.55 18.87 2.67
N CYS A 79 0.94 19.15 3.90
CA CYS A 79 0.04 19.35 5.03
C CYS A 79 -0.22 20.84 5.28
N ARG A 80 -1.45 21.21 5.69
CA ARG A 80 -1.80 22.61 6.04
C ARG A 80 -0.93 23.17 7.17
N SER A 81 -0.54 22.33 8.12
CA SER A 81 0.31 22.70 9.27
C SER A 81 1.82 22.72 8.94
N GLY A 82 2.18 22.72 7.66
CA GLY A 82 3.56 22.59 7.19
C GLY A 82 4.03 21.12 7.12
N GLY A 83 5.06 20.87 6.31
CA GLY A 83 5.58 19.54 5.98
C GLY A 83 4.64 18.77 5.05
N SER A 84 4.79 17.45 5.00
CA SER A 84 4.00 16.58 4.13
C SER A 84 3.62 15.28 4.83
N THR A 85 2.72 14.52 4.24
CA THR A 85 2.40 13.13 4.62
C THR A 85 2.68 12.22 3.45
N GLU A 86 3.33 11.07 3.69
CA GLU A 86 3.58 10.07 2.66
C GLU A 86 2.36 9.16 2.52
N THR A 87 1.88 9.01 1.29
CA THR A 87 0.79 8.10 0.93
C THR A 87 1.38 6.95 0.13
N ASP A 88 1.15 5.71 0.57
CA ASP A 88 1.81 4.53 -0.01
C ASP A 88 1.44 4.34 -1.49
N ILE A 89 0.14 4.26 -1.80
CA ILE A 89 -0.37 4.07 -3.16
C ILE A 89 -1.60 4.96 -3.38
N VAL A 90 -1.59 5.75 -4.43
CA VAL A 90 -2.78 6.43 -4.96
C VAL A 90 -3.12 5.81 -6.30
N MET A 91 -4.32 5.23 -6.43
CA MET A 91 -4.85 4.75 -7.69
C MET A 91 -5.87 5.76 -8.21
N ILE A 92 -5.58 6.35 -9.36
CA ILE A 92 -6.47 7.23 -10.12
C ILE A 92 -7.27 6.34 -11.05
N HIS A 93 -8.58 6.40 -10.98
CA HIS A 93 -9.50 5.63 -11.80
C HIS A 93 -10.52 6.58 -12.46
N GLU A 94 -11.05 6.24 -13.61
CA GLU A 94 -12.10 7.03 -14.30
C GLU A 94 -13.32 7.36 -13.40
N LYS A 95 -13.51 6.60 -12.31
CA LYS A 95 -14.60 6.76 -11.32
C LYS A 95 -14.19 7.41 -10.00
N GLY A 96 -12.96 7.92 -9.90
CA GLY A 96 -12.46 8.58 -8.69
C GLY A 96 -11.12 8.06 -8.18
N ILE A 97 -10.73 8.49 -6.99
CA ILE A 97 -9.41 8.24 -6.39
C ILE A 97 -9.50 7.19 -5.28
N PHE A 98 -8.62 6.21 -5.32
CA PHE A 98 -8.46 5.22 -4.23
C PHE A 98 -7.14 5.47 -3.52
N VAL A 99 -7.22 5.87 -2.26
CA VAL A 99 -6.06 6.14 -1.39
C VAL A 99 -5.80 4.90 -0.57
N ILE A 100 -4.67 4.25 -0.79
CA ILE A 100 -4.38 2.91 -0.29
C ILE A 100 -3.23 2.98 0.69
N GLU A 101 -3.51 2.65 1.94
CA GLU A 101 -2.54 2.47 3.02
C GLU A 101 -2.20 1.00 3.13
N ASN A 102 -0.93 0.64 2.98
CA ASN A 102 -0.45 -0.74 2.96
C ASN A 102 0.27 -1.10 4.26
N LYS A 103 -0.16 -2.18 4.92
CA LYS A 103 0.43 -2.66 6.18
C LYS A 103 1.01 -4.07 6.00
N ASN A 104 2.33 -4.17 5.96
CA ASN A 104 3.02 -5.45 5.83
C ASN A 104 3.28 -6.10 7.21
N TYR A 105 2.21 -6.68 7.79
CA TYR A 105 2.23 -7.39 9.06
C TYR A 105 2.06 -8.90 8.86
N CYS A 106 2.39 -9.68 9.89
CA CYS A 106 2.10 -11.11 9.99
C CYS A 106 1.30 -11.40 11.26
N GLY A 107 0.85 -12.66 11.44
CA GLY A 107 0.11 -13.06 12.64
C GLY A 107 -1.34 -12.55 12.68
N GLN A 108 -1.75 -11.95 13.79
CA GLN A 108 -3.12 -11.49 13.99
C GLN A 108 -3.18 -9.97 14.20
N VAL A 109 -4.19 -9.33 13.63
CA VAL A 109 -4.54 -7.93 13.87
C VAL A 109 -5.95 -7.87 14.48
N ARG A 110 -6.10 -7.09 15.56
CA ARG A 110 -7.39 -6.77 16.18
C ARG A 110 -7.59 -5.27 16.26
N GLY A 111 -8.83 -4.80 16.11
CA GLY A 111 -9.12 -3.38 16.23
C GLY A 111 -10.60 -3.05 16.11
N ARG A 112 -10.88 -1.76 16.20
CA ARG A 112 -12.19 -1.15 15.89
C ARG A 112 -11.94 0.11 15.07
N ALA A 113 -12.82 0.41 14.12
CA ALA A 113 -12.68 1.58 13.25
C ALA A 113 -12.63 2.90 14.05
N ASN A 114 -13.37 2.98 15.17
CA ASN A 114 -13.49 4.14 16.04
C ASN A 114 -12.52 4.17 17.24
N ARG A 115 -11.47 3.33 17.26
CA ARG A 115 -10.42 3.36 18.29
C ARG A 115 -9.11 3.84 17.67
N GLU A 116 -8.38 4.67 18.41
CA GLU A 116 -7.15 5.30 17.95
C GLU A 116 -6.02 4.29 17.74
N TYR A 117 -5.97 3.22 18.53
CA TYR A 117 -4.95 2.18 18.43
C TYR A 117 -5.56 0.82 18.19
N TRP A 118 -4.84 0.02 17.39
CA TRP A 118 -5.12 -1.39 17.11
C TRP A 118 -4.01 -2.26 17.68
N GLU A 119 -4.27 -3.55 17.80
CA GLU A 119 -3.33 -4.54 18.30
C GLU A 119 -2.75 -5.39 17.17
N HIS A 120 -1.44 -5.60 17.22
CA HIS A 120 -0.70 -6.58 16.43
C HIS A 120 -0.21 -7.69 17.36
N ILE A 121 -0.67 -8.93 17.12
CA ILE A 121 -0.46 -10.08 17.99
C ILE A 121 0.34 -11.13 17.23
N LEU A 122 1.49 -11.48 17.82
CA LEU A 122 2.38 -12.56 17.42
C LEU A 122 2.50 -13.56 18.58
N PRO A 123 2.98 -14.80 18.36
CA PRO A 123 3.31 -15.72 19.46
C PRO A 123 4.22 -15.04 20.48
N GLY A 124 3.81 -15.05 21.74
CA GLY A 124 4.56 -14.42 22.84
C GLY A 124 4.69 -12.90 22.81
N LYS A 125 4.09 -12.18 21.83
CA LYS A 125 4.27 -10.73 21.69
C LYS A 125 3.00 -10.03 21.26
N ARG A 126 2.63 -8.98 22.00
CA ARG A 126 1.54 -8.06 21.64
C ARG A 126 2.09 -6.63 21.55
N ARG A 127 1.71 -5.90 20.51
CA ARG A 127 2.06 -4.48 20.32
C ARG A 127 0.83 -3.72 19.85
N THR A 128 0.74 -2.45 20.23
CA THR A 128 -0.24 -1.53 19.68
C THR A 128 0.36 -0.76 18.50
N PHE A 129 -0.51 -0.29 17.62
CA PHE A 129 -0.15 0.60 16.52
C PHE A 129 -1.30 1.53 16.19
N TYR A 130 -0.98 2.69 15.63
CA TYR A 130 -1.97 3.70 15.28
C TYR A 130 -2.95 3.18 14.24
N ASN A 131 -4.23 3.49 14.40
CA ASN A 131 -5.32 3.06 13.55
C ASN A 131 -5.07 3.49 12.09
N PRO A 132 -4.89 2.55 11.15
CA PRO A 132 -4.58 2.88 9.76
C PRO A 132 -5.76 3.53 9.02
N ILE A 133 -6.99 3.39 9.54
CA ILE A 133 -8.14 4.12 9.00
C ILE A 133 -7.98 5.62 9.27
N TYR A 134 -7.61 6.01 10.50
CA TYR A 134 -7.38 7.41 10.85
C TYR A 134 -6.17 7.99 10.12
N GLN A 135 -5.11 7.19 10.00
CA GLN A 135 -3.94 7.57 9.21
C GLN A 135 -4.35 7.89 7.76
N ASN A 136 -5.04 6.97 7.12
CA ASN A 136 -5.42 7.12 5.71
C ASN A 136 -6.51 8.18 5.49
N GLN A 137 -7.40 8.42 6.46
CA GLN A 137 -8.31 9.58 6.44
C GLN A 137 -7.53 10.91 6.43
N GLY A 138 -6.38 10.97 7.12
CA GLY A 138 -5.45 12.07 7.03
C GLY A 138 -4.93 12.27 5.60
N HIS A 139 -4.46 11.20 4.97
CA HIS A 139 -3.99 11.22 3.58
C HIS A 139 -5.10 11.69 2.62
N VAL A 140 -6.31 11.14 2.75
CA VAL A 140 -7.49 11.54 1.95
C VAL A 140 -7.79 13.04 2.11
N ARG A 141 -7.76 13.58 3.34
CA ARG A 141 -8.01 15.02 3.56
C ARG A 141 -6.98 15.91 2.86
N HIS A 142 -5.69 15.55 2.99
CA HIS A 142 -4.61 16.33 2.36
C HIS A 142 -4.65 16.21 0.84
N LEU A 143 -4.93 15.01 0.32
CA LEU A 143 -5.06 14.77 -1.11
C LEU A 143 -6.25 15.53 -1.72
N ARG A 144 -7.41 15.51 -1.02
CA ARG A 144 -8.61 16.26 -1.44
C ARG A 144 -8.32 17.76 -1.52
N ARG A 145 -7.57 18.31 -0.57
CA ARG A 145 -7.16 19.71 -0.61
C ARG A 145 -6.25 19.99 -1.80
N LEU A 146 -5.19 19.19 -1.98
CA LEU A 146 -4.26 19.36 -3.09
C LEU A 146 -4.97 19.35 -4.44
N LEU A 147 -5.82 18.37 -4.69
CA LEU A 147 -6.57 18.27 -5.96
C LEU A 147 -7.61 19.39 -6.07
N GLY A 148 -8.24 19.81 -4.97
CA GLY A 148 -9.17 20.95 -4.94
C GLY A 148 -8.50 22.28 -5.29
N GLU A 149 -7.25 22.49 -4.92
CA GLU A 149 -6.43 23.66 -5.33
C GLU A 149 -6.17 23.69 -6.84
N HIS A 150 -6.29 22.55 -7.52
CA HIS A 150 -6.25 22.40 -8.99
C HIS A 150 -7.63 22.26 -9.64
N GLY A 151 -8.72 22.53 -8.91
CA GLY A 151 -10.09 22.48 -9.43
C GLY A 151 -10.75 21.08 -9.42
N TYR A 152 -10.07 20.04 -8.94
CA TYR A 152 -10.61 18.67 -8.93
C TYR A 152 -11.31 18.31 -7.61
N HIS A 153 -12.63 18.12 -7.67
CA HIS A 153 -13.50 17.70 -6.54
C HIS A 153 -13.99 16.25 -6.73
N LEU A 154 -13.08 15.29 -6.58
CA LEU A 154 -13.28 13.89 -6.93
C LEU A 154 -13.76 13.03 -5.75
N PRO A 155 -14.59 11.99 -6.01
CA PRO A 155 -14.85 10.94 -5.05
C PRO A 155 -13.55 10.25 -4.61
N MET A 156 -13.32 10.12 -3.29
CA MET A 156 -12.14 9.48 -2.75
C MET A 156 -12.50 8.33 -1.83
N VAL A 157 -11.91 7.16 -2.07
CA VAL A 157 -12.15 5.94 -1.31
C VAL A 157 -10.91 5.58 -0.51
N SER A 158 -11.05 5.49 0.81
CA SER A 158 -10.00 5.00 1.72
C SER A 158 -9.91 3.48 1.67
N VAL A 159 -8.73 2.95 1.43
CA VAL A 159 -8.47 1.50 1.35
C VAL A 159 -7.31 1.14 2.26
N ILE A 160 -7.54 0.23 3.21
CA ILE A 160 -6.52 -0.31 4.09
C ILE A 160 -6.22 -1.75 3.68
N VAL A 161 -4.99 -2.00 3.28
CA VAL A 161 -4.55 -3.32 2.81
C VAL A 161 -3.52 -3.89 3.76
N PHE A 162 -3.84 -5.03 4.36
CA PHE A 162 -2.87 -5.86 5.06
C PHE A 162 -2.32 -6.93 4.10
N ASN A 163 -1.02 -7.22 4.18
CA ASN A 163 -0.47 -8.32 3.38
C ASN A 163 -1.04 -9.67 3.83
N ASP A 164 -0.84 -10.70 3.02
CA ASP A 164 -1.39 -12.03 3.28
C ASP A 164 -0.70 -12.79 4.42
N GLY A 165 0.39 -12.25 5.00
CA GLY A 165 1.01 -12.71 6.24
C GLY A 165 0.13 -12.53 7.47
N VAL A 166 -0.88 -11.65 7.41
CA VAL A 166 -1.91 -11.53 8.46
C VAL A 166 -2.87 -12.71 8.37
N LYS A 167 -2.68 -13.71 9.25
CA LYS A 167 -3.53 -14.91 9.30
C LYS A 167 -4.94 -14.61 9.79
N ARG A 168 -5.10 -13.70 10.76
CA ARG A 168 -6.41 -13.32 11.33
C ARG A 168 -6.54 -11.79 11.39
N LEU A 169 -7.47 -11.24 10.61
CA LEU A 169 -7.82 -9.82 10.60
C LEU A 169 -9.19 -9.65 11.27
N ARG A 170 -9.20 -9.29 12.55
CA ARG A 170 -10.39 -9.14 13.38
C ARG A 170 -10.62 -7.66 13.73
N VAL A 171 -11.29 -6.95 12.84
CA VAL A 171 -11.58 -5.52 13.01
C VAL A 171 -13.08 -5.27 12.87
N LYS A 172 -13.65 -4.57 13.86
CA LYS A 172 -15.04 -4.09 13.79
C LYS A 172 -15.08 -2.78 13.01
N MET A 173 -15.75 -2.78 11.84
CA MET A 173 -15.78 -1.66 10.90
C MET A 173 -16.97 -0.72 11.07
N ALA A 174 -17.78 -0.87 12.15
CA ALA A 174 -18.95 -0.02 12.39
C ALA A 174 -18.57 1.46 12.35
N GLY A 175 -19.36 2.25 11.60
CA GLY A 175 -19.14 3.70 11.41
C GLY A 175 -18.01 4.09 10.46
N SER A 176 -17.49 3.16 9.66
CA SER A 176 -16.47 3.44 8.64
C SER A 176 -16.86 2.89 7.28
N ASP A 177 -16.71 3.72 6.25
CA ASP A 177 -16.90 3.37 4.84
C ASP A 177 -15.58 2.91 4.16
N ALA A 178 -14.47 2.92 4.90
CA ALA A 178 -13.18 2.48 4.41
C ALA A 178 -13.20 0.99 4.01
N ILE A 179 -12.52 0.67 2.92
CA ILE A 179 -12.30 -0.72 2.51
C ILE A 179 -11.14 -1.29 3.34
N LEU A 180 -11.43 -2.31 4.14
CA LEU A 180 -10.40 -3.07 4.87
C LEU A 180 -10.29 -4.48 4.30
N CYS A 181 -9.07 -4.90 3.92
CA CYS A 181 -8.85 -6.22 3.31
C CYS A 181 -7.42 -6.74 3.47
N ARG A 182 -7.20 -7.99 3.04
CA ARG A 182 -5.86 -8.53 2.72
C ARG A 182 -5.56 -8.33 1.24
N SER A 183 -4.26 -8.30 0.87
CA SER A 183 -3.80 -7.99 -0.49
C SER A 183 -4.54 -8.78 -1.57
N ARG A 184 -4.66 -10.09 -1.45
CA ARG A 184 -5.38 -10.95 -2.39
C ARG A 184 -6.89 -10.64 -2.57
N ARG A 185 -7.48 -9.85 -1.68
CA ARG A 185 -8.89 -9.42 -1.74
C ARG A 185 -9.05 -7.96 -2.14
N ALA A 186 -7.95 -7.20 -2.27
CA ALA A 186 -8.00 -5.77 -2.51
C ALA A 186 -8.73 -5.45 -3.82
N ALA A 187 -8.31 -6.02 -4.93
CA ALA A 187 -8.93 -5.78 -6.23
C ALA A 187 -10.43 -6.18 -6.26
N SER A 188 -10.80 -7.31 -5.65
CA SER A 188 -12.21 -7.74 -5.59
C SER A 188 -13.08 -6.74 -4.82
N LYS A 189 -12.60 -6.22 -3.67
CA LYS A 189 -13.35 -5.23 -2.88
C LYS A 189 -13.42 -3.87 -3.57
N ILE A 190 -12.34 -3.43 -4.19
CA ILE A 190 -12.30 -2.19 -4.98
C ILE A 190 -13.24 -2.31 -6.18
N ASN A 191 -13.20 -3.40 -6.95
CA ASN A 191 -14.12 -3.61 -8.07
C ASN A 191 -15.60 -3.63 -7.64
N ARG A 192 -15.90 -4.12 -6.42
CA ARG A 192 -17.26 -4.03 -5.87
C ARG A 192 -17.67 -2.57 -5.61
N ARG A 193 -16.78 -1.73 -5.11
CA ARG A 193 -17.02 -0.29 -4.92
C ARG A 193 -17.20 0.39 -6.28
N LEU A 194 -16.32 0.14 -7.25
CA LEU A 194 -16.35 0.69 -8.60
C LEU A 194 -17.67 0.42 -9.34
N ARG A 195 -18.32 -0.73 -9.10
CA ARG A 195 -19.65 -1.02 -9.70
C ARG A 195 -20.77 -0.10 -9.22
N ARG A 196 -20.56 0.63 -8.10
CA ARG A 196 -21.53 1.56 -7.51
C ARG A 196 -21.14 3.03 -7.71
N MET A 197 -20.08 3.28 -8.46
CA MET A 197 -19.58 4.62 -8.76
C MET A 197 -19.80 4.91 -10.24
N GLU A 198 -20.11 6.16 -10.55
CA GLU A 198 -20.21 6.68 -11.89
C GLU A 198 -18.85 7.15 -12.39
N GLN A 199 -18.68 7.26 -13.70
CA GLN A 199 -17.51 7.88 -14.31
C GLN A 199 -17.54 9.39 -14.04
N VAL A 200 -16.41 9.92 -13.59
CA VAL A 200 -16.25 11.34 -13.20
C VAL A 200 -15.01 11.98 -13.82
N LEU A 201 -14.19 11.19 -14.51
CA LEU A 201 -12.98 11.65 -15.22
C LEU A 201 -12.93 11.02 -16.60
N ASP A 202 -12.60 11.84 -17.59
CA ASP A 202 -12.16 11.37 -18.90
C ASP A 202 -10.65 11.03 -18.89
N GLU A 203 -10.10 10.66 -20.04
CA GLU A 203 -8.70 10.25 -20.16
C GLU A 203 -7.74 11.42 -19.95
N ALA A 204 -8.05 12.60 -20.49
CA ALA A 204 -7.21 13.79 -20.37
C ALA A 204 -7.19 14.29 -18.92
N GLU A 205 -8.34 14.34 -18.27
CA GLU A 205 -8.44 14.69 -16.85
C GLU A 205 -7.70 13.69 -15.95
N MET A 206 -7.75 12.40 -16.26
CA MET A 206 -6.98 11.38 -15.53
C MET A 206 -5.47 11.59 -15.68
N GLU A 207 -4.99 11.97 -16.87
CA GLU A 207 -3.58 12.27 -17.11
C GLU A 207 -3.14 13.54 -16.37
N GLU A 208 -3.97 14.57 -16.34
CA GLU A 208 -3.70 15.79 -15.60
C GLU A 208 -3.61 15.52 -14.08
N VAL A 209 -4.60 14.82 -13.52
CA VAL A 209 -4.58 14.40 -12.11
C VAL A 209 -3.35 13.53 -11.81
N TYR A 210 -2.97 12.62 -12.71
CA TYR A 210 -1.75 11.84 -12.56
C TYR A 210 -0.52 12.75 -12.56
N GLY A 211 -0.41 13.74 -13.44
CA GLY A 211 0.67 14.70 -13.49
C GLY A 211 0.83 15.48 -12.19
N ILE A 212 -0.26 16.02 -11.64
CA ILE A 212 -0.31 16.72 -10.36
C ILE A 212 0.24 15.83 -9.23
N LEU A 213 -0.22 14.58 -9.15
CA LEU A 213 0.19 13.66 -8.10
C LEU A 213 1.61 13.12 -8.31
N LYS A 214 2.02 12.91 -9.54
CA LYS A 214 3.38 12.47 -9.89
C LYS A 214 4.43 13.49 -9.48
N ALA A 215 4.14 14.77 -9.58
CA ALA A 215 5.01 15.85 -9.10
C ALA A 215 5.32 15.72 -7.59
N GLN A 216 4.40 15.12 -6.80
CA GLN A 216 4.59 14.93 -5.36
C GLN A 216 5.49 13.72 -5.00
N THR A 217 5.97 12.94 -5.97
CA THR A 217 6.80 11.76 -5.68
C THR A 217 8.30 12.06 -5.50
N ARG A 218 8.72 13.32 -5.74
CA ARG A 218 10.13 13.76 -5.65
C ARG A 218 10.30 14.85 -4.57
N PRO A 219 10.06 14.52 -3.28
CA PRO A 219 10.21 15.53 -2.25
C PRO A 219 11.70 15.84 -2.02
N PHE A 220 11.98 17.10 -1.63
CA PHE A 220 13.29 17.46 -1.12
C PHE A 220 13.68 16.59 0.10
N TRP A 221 14.98 16.37 0.33
CA TRP A 221 15.48 15.49 1.39
C TRP A 221 14.98 15.85 2.81
N TRP A 222 14.80 17.13 3.12
CA TRP A 222 14.28 17.59 4.43
C TRP A 222 12.82 17.17 4.67
N VAL A 223 12.02 17.02 3.62
CA VAL A 223 10.64 16.53 3.73
C VAL A 223 10.63 15.08 4.19
N ARG A 224 11.49 14.24 3.63
CA ARG A 224 11.68 12.84 4.04
C ARG A 224 12.15 12.73 5.48
N TYR A 225 13.10 13.60 5.88
CA TYR A 225 13.63 13.61 7.24
C TYR A 225 12.56 13.97 8.28
N GLY A 226 11.75 15.00 8.02
CA GLY A 226 10.65 15.41 8.89
C GLY A 226 9.59 14.32 9.10
N GLN A 227 9.27 13.57 8.03
CA GLN A 227 8.32 12.44 8.11
C GLN A 227 8.85 11.29 8.94
N ARG A 228 10.11 10.90 8.75
CA ARG A 228 10.74 9.85 9.53
C ARG A 228 10.68 10.14 11.03
N LYS A 229 10.98 11.37 11.45
CA LYS A 229 10.85 11.80 12.86
C LYS A 229 9.41 11.72 13.38
N ARG A 230 8.40 12.09 12.57
CA ARG A 230 6.98 11.99 12.95
C ARG A 230 6.54 10.53 13.12
N ALA A 231 6.92 9.64 12.20
CA ALA A 231 6.62 8.22 12.28
C ALA A 231 7.24 7.58 13.53
N GLU A 232 8.50 7.89 13.85
CA GLU A 232 9.18 7.43 15.07
C GLU A 232 8.47 7.92 16.34
N LYS A 233 8.01 9.18 16.37
CA LYS A 233 7.25 9.76 17.50
C LYS A 233 5.91 9.05 17.72
N LEU A 234 5.19 8.72 16.64
CA LEU A 234 3.93 7.98 16.71
C LEU A 234 4.15 6.54 17.20
N GLN A 235 5.20 5.87 16.72
CA GLN A 235 5.56 4.52 17.20
C GLN A 235 5.95 4.51 18.69
N LYS A 236 6.71 5.53 19.15
CA LYS A 236 7.06 5.67 20.57
C LYS A 236 5.82 5.93 21.45
N LYS A 237 4.83 6.70 20.98
CA LYS A 237 3.56 6.88 21.67
C LYS A 237 2.75 5.59 21.74
N ALA A 238 2.68 4.83 20.64
CA ALA A 238 1.98 3.56 20.59
C ALA A 238 2.62 2.47 21.46
N GLY A 239 3.93 2.50 21.64
CA GLY A 239 4.66 1.54 22.50
C GLY A 239 4.60 1.84 24.01
N LYS A 240 4.05 2.99 24.42
CA LYS A 240 3.86 3.39 25.82
C LYS A 240 2.45 3.10 26.37
N ILE A 241 1.56 2.56 25.54
CA ILE A 241 0.20 2.13 25.84
C ILE A 241 0.15 0.59 25.82
#